data_8e042059e762d04eb03304fa702812f0
#
_entry.id   8e042059e762d04eb03304fa702812f0
#
_cell.length_a   1.000
_cell.length_b   1.000
_cell.length_c   1.000
_cell.angle_alpha   90.00
_cell.angle_beta   90.00
_cell.angle_gamma   90.00
#
_symmetry.space_group_name_H-M   'P 1'
#
loop_
_entity.id
_entity.type
_entity.pdbx_description
1 polymer ?
#
loop_
_entity_poly.entity_id
_entity_poly.type
_entity_poly.pdbx_seq_one_letter_code
_entity_poly.pdbx_strand_id
1 'polypeptide(L)'
;REKPLPYMPFCYKHPQYWHVIEQETKRTGDMINSRKLFDDSEAVHPILEEEKIKIEKIHGKLLLIGAEDDVLWDAAKYIRRMEEREHICKLEAVVYKYGTHFVFPESMLKMMLPIGSASFVKFAFQSARKHPKECLETRIDIDVRIRNAIEEWKKGEVGYGG
;
A
#
# COMPACT_ATOMS: atom_id res chain seq x y z
N ARG A 1 -31.44 -7.21 3.71
CA ARG A 1 -30.15 -7.27 2.95
C ARG A 1 -29.38 -6.03 3.33
N GLU A 2 -28.17 -6.20 3.85
CA GLU A 2 -27.26 -5.09 4.13
C GLU A 2 -26.88 -4.39 2.82
N LYS A 3 -26.87 -3.05 2.85
CA LYS A 3 -26.46 -2.26 1.69
C LYS A 3 -24.94 -2.44 1.51
N PRO A 4 -24.44 -2.72 0.29
CA PRO A 4 -23.00 -2.81 0.05
C PRO A 4 -22.31 -1.50 0.48
N LEU A 5 -21.08 -1.63 1.00
CA LEU A 5 -20.24 -0.45 1.27
C LEU A 5 -19.98 0.28 -0.06
N PRO A 6 -20.09 1.61 -0.08
CA PRO A 6 -19.70 2.40 -1.24
C PRO A 6 -18.19 2.19 -1.53
N TYR A 7 -17.83 2.16 -2.79
CA TYR A 7 -16.45 2.05 -3.24
C TYR A 7 -16.25 2.75 -4.57
N MET A 8 -15.06 3.23 -4.83
CA MET A 8 -14.71 3.77 -6.13
C MET A 8 -14.72 2.65 -7.19
N PRO A 9 -15.51 2.79 -8.28
CA PRO A 9 -15.51 1.80 -9.33
C PRO A 9 -14.18 1.79 -10.08
N PHE A 10 -13.63 0.60 -10.28
CA PHE A 10 -12.37 0.44 -11.01
C PHE A 10 -12.60 0.33 -12.51
N CYS A 11 -11.85 1.11 -13.28
CA CYS A 11 -11.90 1.06 -14.75
C CYS A 11 -11.43 -0.27 -15.33
N TYR A 12 -10.66 -1.08 -14.62
CA TYR A 12 -10.21 -2.37 -15.13
C TYR A 12 -11.34 -3.37 -15.40
N LYS A 13 -12.55 -3.12 -14.92
CA LYS A 13 -13.74 -3.91 -15.31
C LYS A 13 -14.17 -3.65 -16.76
N HIS A 14 -13.61 -2.64 -17.40
CA HIS A 14 -13.90 -2.26 -18.78
C HIS A 14 -12.72 -2.66 -19.67
N PRO A 15 -12.92 -3.56 -20.66
CA PRO A 15 -11.83 -4.09 -21.50
C PRO A 15 -10.99 -3.02 -22.20
N GLN A 16 -11.58 -1.87 -22.54
CA GLN A 16 -10.87 -0.77 -23.18
C GLN A 16 -9.75 -0.17 -22.35
N TYR A 17 -9.72 -0.39 -21.03
CA TYR A 17 -8.66 0.15 -20.15
C TYR A 17 -7.48 -0.82 -19.97
N TRP A 18 -7.62 -2.07 -20.37
CA TRP A 18 -6.54 -3.07 -20.23
C TRP A 18 -5.28 -2.67 -21.02
N HIS A 19 -5.44 -2.01 -22.17
CA HIS A 19 -4.31 -1.56 -22.95
C HIS A 19 -3.42 -0.54 -22.20
N VAL A 20 -3.98 0.22 -21.26
CA VAL A 20 -3.20 1.17 -20.43
C VAL A 20 -2.21 0.38 -19.56
N ILE A 21 -2.65 -0.69 -18.91
CA ILE A 21 -1.77 -1.57 -18.11
C ILE A 21 -0.68 -2.17 -19.01
N GLU A 22 -1.04 -2.68 -20.16
CA GLU A 22 -0.09 -3.27 -21.11
C GLU A 22 0.96 -2.27 -21.60
N GLN A 23 0.54 -1.06 -21.96
CA GLN A 23 1.43 0.02 -22.39
C GLN A 23 2.40 0.43 -21.28
N GLU A 24 1.89 0.67 -20.06
CA GLU A 24 2.71 1.07 -18.93
C GLU A 24 3.67 -0.04 -18.50
N THR A 25 3.22 -1.29 -18.47
CA THR A 25 4.05 -2.47 -18.19
C THR A 25 5.20 -2.59 -19.20
N LYS A 26 4.92 -2.44 -20.50
CA LYS A 26 5.95 -2.45 -21.54
C LYS A 26 6.91 -1.27 -21.40
N ARG A 27 6.39 -0.08 -21.11
CA ARG A 27 7.20 1.16 -20.97
C ARG A 27 8.18 1.09 -19.79
N THR A 28 7.74 0.53 -18.67
CA THR A 28 8.54 0.49 -17.43
C THR A 28 9.32 -0.80 -17.28
N GLY A 29 8.91 -1.89 -17.93
CA GLY A 29 9.52 -3.21 -17.75
C GLY A 29 9.19 -3.87 -16.41
N ASP A 30 8.14 -3.41 -15.72
CA ASP A 30 7.58 -4.10 -14.58
C ASP A 30 6.77 -5.32 -15.03
N MET A 31 6.51 -6.27 -14.12
CA MET A 31 5.65 -7.41 -14.42
C MET A 31 4.20 -6.96 -14.66
N ILE A 32 3.78 -5.95 -13.92
CA ILE A 32 2.49 -5.27 -14.06
C ILE A 32 2.65 -3.81 -13.60
N ASN A 33 2.07 -2.87 -14.35
CA ASN A 33 1.97 -1.46 -13.96
C ASN A 33 0.55 -0.96 -14.21
N SER A 34 -0.20 -0.74 -13.13
CA SER A 34 -1.59 -0.29 -13.16
C SER A 34 -1.79 1.10 -12.54
N ARG A 35 -0.72 1.77 -12.07
CA ARG A 35 -0.83 3.06 -11.39
C ARG A 35 -1.60 4.09 -12.22
N LYS A 36 -1.25 4.23 -13.51
CA LYS A 36 -1.95 5.14 -14.41
C LYS A 36 -3.44 4.82 -14.55
N LEU A 37 -3.82 3.55 -14.53
CA LEU A 37 -5.22 3.14 -14.57
C LEU A 37 -5.99 3.66 -13.35
N PHE A 38 -5.41 3.57 -12.14
CA PHE A 38 -6.02 4.11 -10.93
C PHE A 38 -6.13 5.63 -10.97
N ASP A 39 -5.08 6.32 -11.44
CA ASP A 39 -5.08 7.78 -11.57
C ASP A 39 -6.11 8.24 -12.60
N ASP A 40 -6.20 7.60 -13.75
CA ASP A 40 -7.20 7.89 -14.79
C ASP A 40 -8.63 7.59 -14.27
N SER A 41 -8.81 6.51 -13.51
CA SER A 41 -10.10 6.16 -12.89
C SER A 41 -10.57 7.25 -11.93
N GLU A 42 -9.66 7.75 -11.11
CA GLU A 42 -9.97 8.83 -10.16
C GLU A 42 -10.26 10.16 -10.89
N ALA A 43 -9.60 10.42 -12.01
CA ALA A 43 -9.85 11.62 -12.80
C ALA A 43 -11.26 11.65 -13.42
N VAL A 44 -11.79 10.50 -13.82
CA VAL A 44 -13.14 10.39 -14.40
C VAL A 44 -14.23 10.13 -13.36
N HIS A 45 -13.88 9.57 -12.22
CA HIS A 45 -14.76 9.35 -11.07
C HIS A 45 -14.07 9.86 -9.80
N PRO A 46 -14.20 11.15 -9.49
CA PRO A 46 -13.65 11.70 -8.25
C PRO A 46 -14.18 10.97 -7.03
N ILE A 47 -13.29 10.59 -6.12
CA ILE A 47 -13.65 9.80 -4.93
C ILE A 47 -14.64 10.58 -4.07
N LEU A 48 -15.82 10.01 -3.88
CA LEU A 48 -16.85 10.56 -3.01
C LEU A 48 -16.49 10.35 -1.53
N GLU A 49 -17.04 11.20 -0.65
CA GLU A 49 -16.73 11.09 0.78
C GLU A 49 -17.13 9.75 1.39
N GLU A 50 -18.26 9.18 0.95
CA GLU A 50 -18.74 7.87 1.39
C GLU A 50 -17.87 6.69 0.92
N GLU A 51 -17.06 6.87 -0.13
CA GLU A 51 -16.16 5.86 -0.69
C GLU A 51 -14.80 5.82 0.03
N LYS A 52 -14.49 6.84 0.83
CA LYS A 52 -13.23 6.95 1.57
C LYS A 52 -13.23 6.09 2.82
N ILE A 53 -12.06 5.56 3.18
CA ILE A 53 -11.86 4.90 4.47
C ILE A 53 -12.08 5.91 5.59
N LYS A 54 -12.97 5.59 6.54
CA LYS A 54 -13.38 6.47 7.64
C LYS A 54 -12.41 6.39 8.81
N ILE A 55 -11.18 6.88 8.63
CA ILE A 55 -10.15 6.86 9.68
C ILE A 55 -10.55 7.71 10.90
N GLU A 56 -11.39 8.72 10.72
CA GLU A 56 -11.98 9.53 11.79
C GLU A 56 -12.85 8.74 12.78
N LYS A 57 -13.24 7.51 12.43
CA LYS A 57 -13.98 6.60 13.29
C LYS A 57 -13.11 5.57 14.01
N ILE A 58 -11.81 5.60 13.78
CA ILE A 58 -10.86 4.68 14.43
C ILE A 58 -10.42 5.29 15.77
N HIS A 59 -10.66 4.58 16.86
CA HIS A 59 -10.33 5.02 18.23
C HIS A 59 -8.99 4.47 18.75
N GLY A 60 -8.33 3.62 18.01
CA GLY A 60 -7.08 2.97 18.41
C GLY A 60 -5.83 3.61 17.83
N LYS A 61 -4.88 2.76 17.47
CA LYS A 61 -3.65 3.13 16.77
C LYS A 61 -3.75 2.70 15.33
N LEU A 62 -3.18 3.48 14.43
CA LEU A 62 -3.17 3.22 12.99
C LEU A 62 -1.74 3.36 12.46
N LEU A 63 -1.23 2.32 11.82
CA LEU A 63 0.04 2.33 11.11
C LEU A 63 -0.23 2.20 9.62
N LEU A 64 0.12 3.24 8.86
CA LEU A 64 0.02 3.29 7.41
C LEU A 64 1.41 3.13 6.81
N ILE A 65 1.57 2.20 5.89
CA ILE A 65 2.85 1.93 5.22
C ILE A 65 2.64 1.91 3.71
N GLY A 66 3.52 2.60 2.98
CA GLY A 66 3.51 2.60 1.52
C GLY A 66 4.85 2.98 0.93
N ALA A 67 4.94 3.00 -0.39
CA ALA A 67 6.13 3.43 -1.12
C ALA A 67 5.77 4.40 -2.25
N GLU A 68 6.68 5.34 -2.54
CA GLU A 68 6.52 6.31 -3.65
C GLU A 68 6.62 5.63 -5.01
N ASP A 69 7.43 4.57 -5.09
CA ASP A 69 7.70 3.79 -6.29
C ASP A 69 6.73 2.62 -6.53
N ASP A 70 5.59 2.60 -5.82
CA ASP A 70 4.51 1.65 -6.08
C ASP A 70 3.91 1.92 -7.47
N VAL A 71 4.00 0.91 -8.34
CA VAL A 71 3.51 0.97 -9.73
C VAL A 71 2.13 0.35 -9.92
N LEU A 72 1.54 -0.24 -8.87
CA LEU A 72 0.17 -0.76 -8.93
C LEU A 72 -0.85 0.33 -8.63
N TRP A 73 -0.59 1.16 -7.63
CA TRP A 73 -1.37 2.37 -7.30
C TRP A 73 -0.51 3.38 -6.55
N ASP A 74 -0.96 4.63 -6.43
CA ASP A 74 -0.24 5.67 -5.69
C ASP A 74 -0.47 5.55 -4.17
N ALA A 75 0.21 4.57 -3.55
CA ALA A 75 0.12 4.35 -2.10
C ALA A 75 0.46 5.62 -1.30
N ALA A 76 1.49 6.35 -1.73
CA ALA A 76 1.91 7.59 -1.06
C ALA A 76 0.81 8.66 -1.09
N LYS A 77 0.13 8.86 -2.22
CA LYS A 77 -1.00 9.78 -2.36
C LYS A 77 -2.14 9.42 -1.41
N TYR A 78 -2.49 8.14 -1.34
CA TYR A 78 -3.59 7.69 -0.47
C TYR A 78 -3.25 7.81 1.01
N ILE A 79 -2.01 7.53 1.41
CA ILE A 79 -1.54 7.73 2.78
C ILE A 79 -1.61 9.21 3.17
N ARG A 80 -1.08 10.12 2.34
CA ARG A 80 -1.14 11.57 2.59
C ARG A 80 -2.58 12.07 2.76
N ARG A 81 -3.50 11.60 1.93
CA ARG A 81 -4.94 11.92 2.07
C ARG A 81 -5.54 11.44 3.38
N MET A 82 -5.08 10.32 3.91
CA MET A 82 -5.52 9.85 5.23
C MET A 82 -4.91 10.70 6.35
N GLU A 83 -3.64 11.11 6.24
CA GLU A 83 -2.99 12.00 7.22
C GLU A 83 -3.65 13.37 7.30
N GLU A 84 -4.11 13.91 6.17
CA GLU A 84 -4.76 15.23 6.08
C GLU A 84 -6.18 15.25 6.67
N ARG A 85 -6.78 14.09 6.94
CA ARG A 85 -8.12 14.02 7.55
C ARG A 85 -8.05 14.24 9.05
N GLU A 86 -9.07 14.89 9.60
CA GLU A 86 -9.25 14.91 11.06
C GLU A 86 -9.40 13.47 11.59
N HIS A 87 -8.64 13.12 12.61
CA HIS A 87 -8.69 11.81 13.24
C HIS A 87 -8.34 11.89 14.73
N ILE A 88 -8.91 10.98 15.51
CA ILE A 88 -8.67 10.85 16.94
C ILE A 88 -7.73 9.69 17.28
N CYS A 89 -7.43 8.84 16.31
CA CYS A 89 -6.50 7.73 16.47
C CYS A 89 -5.04 8.24 16.54
N LYS A 90 -4.19 7.48 17.24
CA LYS A 90 -2.73 7.67 17.12
C LYS A 90 -2.29 7.13 15.75
N LEU A 91 -2.12 8.03 14.80
CA LEU A 91 -1.71 7.69 13.43
C LEU A 91 -0.20 7.80 13.29
N GLU A 92 0.42 6.77 12.73
CA GLU A 92 1.79 6.77 12.21
C GLU A 92 1.74 6.45 10.73
N ALA A 93 2.26 7.34 9.89
CA ALA A 93 2.36 7.13 8.45
C ALA A 93 3.83 7.07 8.02
N VAL A 94 4.16 6.06 7.23
CA VAL A 94 5.52 5.84 6.74
C VAL A 94 5.47 5.60 5.24
N VAL A 95 6.09 6.50 4.49
CA VAL A 95 6.21 6.40 3.03
C VAL A 95 7.69 6.26 2.66
N TYR A 96 8.04 5.12 2.12
CA TYR A 96 9.40 4.84 1.66
C TYR A 96 9.60 5.33 0.23
N LYS A 97 10.80 5.80 -0.07
CA LYS A 97 11.17 6.17 -1.44
C LYS A 97 11.24 4.96 -2.36
N TYR A 98 11.79 3.84 -1.85
CA TYR A 98 11.97 2.59 -2.58
C TYR A 98 11.42 1.43 -1.77
N GLY A 99 10.34 0.83 -2.22
CA GLY A 99 9.69 -0.29 -1.56
C GLY A 99 8.93 -1.15 -2.55
N THR A 100 8.62 -0.58 -3.72
CA THR A 100 7.72 -1.16 -4.73
C THR A 100 6.31 -1.37 -4.18
N HIS A 101 5.52 -2.19 -4.83
CA HIS A 101 4.26 -2.67 -4.26
C HIS A 101 4.46 -3.70 -3.13
N PHE A 102 5.66 -4.28 -3.02
CA PHE A 102 5.97 -5.27 -1.97
C PHE A 102 6.50 -4.61 -0.69
N VAL A 103 5.74 -3.65 -0.15
CA VAL A 103 5.95 -3.05 1.19
C VAL A 103 5.52 -4.00 2.30
N PHE A 104 5.97 -5.26 2.21
CA PHE A 104 5.74 -6.30 3.21
C PHE A 104 6.96 -6.47 4.11
N PRO A 105 6.77 -6.96 5.36
CA PRO A 105 7.88 -7.43 6.17
C PRO A 105 8.76 -8.44 5.43
N GLU A 106 10.07 -8.32 5.56
CA GLU A 106 11.00 -9.27 4.92
C GLU A 106 10.78 -10.69 5.41
N SER A 107 10.43 -10.86 6.70
CA SER A 107 10.06 -12.16 7.28
C SER A 107 8.82 -12.76 6.61
N MET A 108 7.80 -11.95 6.34
CA MET A 108 6.60 -12.39 5.65
C MET A 108 6.90 -12.79 4.20
N LEU A 109 7.70 -12.01 3.50
CA LEU A 109 8.09 -12.33 2.12
C LEU A 109 8.87 -13.64 2.04
N LYS A 110 9.80 -13.87 2.98
CA LYS A 110 10.53 -15.15 3.10
C LYS A 110 9.63 -16.33 3.46
N MET A 111 8.60 -16.11 4.25
CA MET A 111 7.61 -17.15 4.57
C MET A 111 6.78 -17.53 3.32
N MET A 112 6.36 -16.54 2.53
CA MET A 112 5.58 -16.77 1.31
C MET A 112 6.43 -17.37 0.18
N LEU A 113 7.69 -16.92 0.05
CA LEU A 113 8.64 -17.33 -0.96
C LEU A 113 9.97 -17.70 -0.30
N PRO A 114 10.08 -18.91 0.30
CA PRO A 114 11.28 -19.32 1.06
C PRO A 114 12.56 -19.32 0.22
N ILE A 115 12.42 -19.62 -1.09
CA ILE A 115 13.51 -19.64 -2.05
C ILE A 115 13.25 -18.61 -3.13
N GLY A 116 14.18 -17.70 -3.35
CA GLY A 116 14.12 -16.75 -4.48
C GLY A 116 13.26 -15.49 -4.24
N SER A 117 12.85 -15.19 -3.02
CA SER A 117 12.07 -13.98 -2.71
C SER A 117 12.69 -12.70 -3.26
N ALA A 118 13.99 -12.49 -3.05
CA ALA A 118 14.70 -11.31 -3.58
C ALA A 118 14.76 -11.31 -5.12
N SER A 119 14.91 -12.47 -5.75
CA SER A 119 14.92 -12.62 -7.22
C SER A 119 13.53 -12.35 -7.80
N PHE A 120 12.47 -12.80 -7.13
CA PHE A 120 11.10 -12.55 -7.54
C PHE A 120 10.78 -11.05 -7.51
N VAL A 121 11.12 -10.33 -6.44
CA VAL A 121 10.86 -8.88 -6.34
C VAL A 121 11.62 -8.12 -7.42
N LYS A 122 12.87 -8.49 -7.71
CA LYS A 122 13.65 -7.92 -8.81
C LYS A 122 13.05 -8.25 -10.18
N PHE A 123 12.54 -9.47 -10.37
CA PHE A 123 11.83 -9.82 -11.59
C PHE A 123 10.57 -8.99 -11.77
N ALA A 124 9.77 -8.85 -10.72
CA ALA A 124 8.48 -8.18 -10.78
C ALA A 124 8.60 -6.65 -11.00
N PHE A 125 9.61 -5.99 -10.40
CA PHE A 125 9.66 -4.51 -10.36
C PHE A 125 10.99 -3.95 -10.83
N GLN A 126 10.91 -2.95 -11.74
CA GLN A 126 12.07 -2.22 -12.23
C GLN A 126 12.80 -1.51 -11.10
N SER A 127 12.08 -0.89 -10.17
CA SER A 127 12.66 -0.19 -9.03
C SER A 127 13.51 -1.13 -8.17
N ALA A 128 13.04 -2.35 -7.90
CA ALA A 128 13.82 -3.35 -7.15
C ALA A 128 15.05 -3.84 -7.91
N ARG A 129 15.07 -3.77 -9.23
CA ARG A 129 16.29 -4.04 -10.02
C ARG A 129 17.31 -2.91 -9.90
N LYS A 130 16.84 -1.66 -9.90
CA LYS A 130 17.70 -0.46 -9.82
C LYS A 130 18.16 -0.16 -8.39
N HIS A 131 17.34 -0.41 -7.41
CA HIS A 131 17.52 -0.09 -5.99
C HIS A 131 17.35 -1.32 -5.07
N PRO A 132 18.06 -2.43 -5.34
CA PRO A 132 17.83 -3.70 -4.63
C PRO A 132 18.17 -3.64 -3.14
N LYS A 133 19.15 -2.83 -2.78
CA LYS A 133 19.58 -2.65 -1.39
C LYS A 133 18.54 -1.85 -0.61
N GLU A 134 18.14 -0.72 -1.15
CA GLU A 134 17.15 0.18 -0.55
C GLU A 134 15.79 -0.53 -0.38
N CYS A 135 15.33 -1.28 -1.38
CA CYS A 135 14.11 -2.07 -1.26
C CYS A 135 14.19 -3.17 -0.19
N LEU A 136 15.37 -3.77 0.02
CA LEU A 136 15.59 -4.73 1.10
C LEU A 136 15.58 -4.04 2.46
N GLU A 137 16.28 -2.92 2.60
CA GLU A 137 16.32 -2.11 3.83
C GLU A 137 14.91 -1.66 4.22
N THR A 138 14.09 -1.23 3.25
CA THR A 138 12.67 -0.92 3.45
C THR A 138 11.92 -2.09 4.08
N ARG A 139 12.03 -3.30 3.53
CA ARG A 139 11.31 -4.47 4.06
C ARG A 139 11.80 -4.89 5.45
N ILE A 140 13.09 -4.71 5.75
CA ILE A 140 13.65 -4.96 7.09
C ILE A 140 13.10 -3.93 8.09
N ASP A 141 13.07 -2.66 7.72
CA ASP A 141 12.52 -1.61 8.60
C ASP A 141 11.02 -1.83 8.85
N ILE A 142 10.26 -2.24 7.83
CA ILE A 142 8.84 -2.61 7.98
C ILE A 142 8.66 -3.74 8.98
N ASP A 143 9.51 -4.78 8.95
CA ASP A 143 9.49 -5.86 9.95
C ASP A 143 9.61 -5.31 11.38
N VAL A 144 10.55 -4.41 11.60
CA VAL A 144 10.78 -3.79 12.91
C VAL A 144 9.59 -2.93 13.32
N ARG A 145 9.08 -2.08 12.43
CA ARG A 145 7.94 -1.19 12.73
C ARG A 145 6.68 -1.95 13.07
N ILE A 146 6.34 -2.98 12.29
CA ILE A 146 5.14 -3.78 12.55
C ILE A 146 5.26 -4.51 13.88
N ARG A 147 6.42 -5.11 14.19
CA ARG A 147 6.65 -5.76 15.49
C ARG A 147 6.49 -4.78 16.64
N ASN A 148 7.11 -3.60 16.53
CA ASN A 148 7.02 -2.57 17.56
C ASN A 148 5.57 -2.09 17.74
N ALA A 149 4.85 -1.85 16.64
CA ALA A 149 3.45 -1.45 16.69
C ALA A 149 2.58 -2.51 17.39
N ILE A 150 2.75 -3.79 17.05
CA ILE A 150 2.02 -4.89 17.69
C ILE A 150 2.31 -4.96 19.21
N GLU A 151 3.58 -4.84 19.59
CA GLU A 151 3.96 -4.85 21.01
C GLU A 151 3.40 -3.65 21.79
N GLU A 152 3.36 -2.47 21.16
CA GLU A 152 2.71 -1.31 21.76
C GLU A 152 1.20 -1.46 21.87
N TRP A 153 0.55 -2.07 20.86
CA TRP A 153 -0.90 -2.29 20.88
C TRP A 153 -1.28 -3.26 22.00
N LYS A 154 -0.55 -4.36 22.16
CA LYS A 154 -0.75 -5.32 23.26
C LYS A 154 -0.65 -4.68 24.64
N LYS A 155 0.33 -3.77 24.85
CA LYS A 155 0.48 -3.05 26.11
C LYS A 155 -0.67 -2.09 26.41
N GLY A 156 -1.30 -1.54 25.37
CA GLY A 156 -2.46 -0.65 25.51
C GLY A 156 -3.74 -1.37 25.91
N GLU A 157 -3.90 -2.64 25.53
CA GLU A 157 -5.09 -3.45 25.87
C GLU A 157 -5.10 -3.90 27.33
N VAL A 158 -3.96 -4.03 27.98
CA VAL A 158 -3.86 -4.43 29.42
C VAL A 158 -4.36 -3.34 30.36
N GLY A 159 -4.58 -2.11 29.89
CA GLY A 159 -5.05 -0.97 30.68
C GLY A 159 -6.57 -0.79 30.79
N TYR A 160 -7.38 -1.59 30.09
CA TYR A 160 -8.84 -1.47 30.09
C TYR A 160 -9.58 -2.61 30.81
N GLY A 161 -8.88 -3.43 31.59
CA GLY A 161 -9.43 -4.52 32.41
C GLY A 161 -9.30 -4.20 33.90
N GLY A 162 -9.96 -3.15 34.33
CA GLY A 162 -10.07 -2.78 35.75
C GLY A 162 -11.40 -2.15 36.04
#